data_b81dc1ed97409e6737d8d124c7d4911b
#
_entry.id   b81dc1ed97409e6737d8d124c7d4911b
#
_cell.length_a   1.000
_cell.length_b   1.000
_cell.length_c   1.000
_cell.angle_alpha   90.00
_cell.angle_beta   90.00
_cell.angle_gamma   90.00
#
_symmetry.space_group_name_H-M   'P 1'
#
loop_
_entity.id
_entity.type
_entity.pdbx_description
1 polymer ?
#
loop_
_entity_poly.entity_id
_entity_poly.type
_entity_poly.pdbx_seq_one_letter_code
_entity_poly.pdbx_strand_id
1 'polypeptide(L)'
;MNSIWSQSCKIRERGCLPGNLEVEAVVIGAGMAGILTAFALQEAGCQVVVLDAGQIGSGQTRNTTAKITSQHGMIYQKLTQTLGMDAARQYAQANQSAVRAYEAIIKAKHIDCDFAVRSAYVYGNDARLLQEEAQAAAGLGLPASFVTDQKIPAPAVGAVKFEH
;
A
#
# COMPACT_ATOMS: atom_id res chain seq x y z
N MET A 1 -20.55 9.33 -5.47
CA MET A 1 -19.32 10.10 -5.76
C MET A 1 -18.45 9.23 -6.67
N ASN A 2 -18.02 9.74 -7.82
CA ASN A 2 -17.16 8.96 -8.72
C ASN A 2 -15.71 9.12 -8.29
N SER A 3 -15.00 8.01 -8.11
CA SER A 3 -13.57 8.02 -7.84
C SER A 3 -12.79 8.51 -9.07
N ILE A 4 -11.70 9.25 -8.86
CA ILE A 4 -10.79 9.65 -9.93
C ILE A 4 -10.26 8.44 -10.71
N TRP A 5 -10.03 7.33 -10.04
CA TRP A 5 -9.52 6.08 -10.65
C TRP A 5 -10.52 5.46 -11.62
N SER A 6 -11.81 5.59 -11.37
CA SER A 6 -12.85 5.13 -12.31
C SER A 6 -12.99 6.01 -13.54
N GLN A 7 -12.42 7.21 -13.52
CA GLN A 7 -12.41 8.16 -14.65
C GLN A 7 -11.11 8.07 -15.46
N SER A 8 -9.98 7.82 -14.80
CA SER A 8 -8.65 7.78 -15.41
C SER A 8 -8.35 6.44 -16.10
N CYS A 9 -8.97 5.34 -15.65
CA CYS A 9 -8.73 4.01 -16.20
C CYS A 9 -10.04 3.30 -16.53
N LYS A 10 -10.19 2.84 -17.78
CA LYS A 10 -11.30 2.00 -18.21
C LYS A 10 -10.88 0.53 -18.15
N ILE A 11 -11.37 -0.17 -17.14
CA ILE A 11 -11.16 -1.62 -17.04
C ILE A 11 -12.17 -2.31 -17.93
N ARG A 12 -11.68 -3.21 -18.81
CA ARG A 12 -12.56 -3.99 -19.69
C ARG A 12 -13.47 -4.90 -18.87
N GLU A 13 -14.76 -4.80 -19.12
CA GLU A 13 -15.74 -5.71 -18.53
C GLU A 13 -15.47 -7.14 -18.96
N ARG A 14 -15.66 -8.07 -18.03
CA ARG A 14 -15.60 -9.50 -18.27
C ARG A 14 -16.99 -10.08 -18.12
N GLY A 15 -17.31 -11.06 -18.95
CA GLY A 15 -18.58 -11.78 -18.88
C GLY A 15 -18.67 -12.68 -17.66
N CYS A 16 -19.86 -13.19 -17.41
CA CYS A 16 -20.06 -14.23 -16.40
C CYS A 16 -19.28 -15.50 -16.75
N LEU A 17 -18.99 -16.30 -15.74
CA LEU A 17 -18.39 -17.62 -15.91
C LEU A 17 -19.27 -18.47 -16.85
N PRO A 18 -18.76 -18.96 -17.99
CA PRO A 18 -19.58 -19.63 -19.00
C PRO A 18 -20.00 -21.04 -18.62
N GLY A 19 -19.51 -21.58 -17.51
CA GLY A 19 -19.78 -22.95 -17.05
C GLY A 19 -18.74 -23.41 -16.06
N ASN A 20 -18.64 -24.72 -15.84
CA ASN A 20 -17.63 -25.32 -14.97
C ASN A 20 -16.24 -25.16 -15.60
N LEU A 21 -15.26 -24.78 -14.78
CA LEU A 21 -13.84 -24.71 -15.13
C LEU A 21 -13.05 -25.56 -14.13
N GLU A 22 -12.06 -26.28 -14.64
CA GLU A 22 -11.02 -26.91 -13.83
C GLU A 22 -9.77 -26.06 -13.96
N VAL A 23 -9.25 -25.60 -12.83
CA VAL A 23 -8.03 -24.78 -12.73
C VAL A 23 -7.28 -25.13 -11.45
N GLU A 24 -5.98 -24.85 -11.41
CA GLU A 24 -5.16 -25.13 -10.23
C GLU A 24 -5.49 -24.21 -9.05
N ALA A 25 -5.90 -22.95 -9.32
CA ALA A 25 -6.25 -22.01 -8.28
C ALA A 25 -7.40 -21.09 -8.71
N VAL A 26 -8.29 -20.81 -7.75
CA VAL A 26 -9.35 -19.80 -7.90
C VAL A 26 -9.16 -18.73 -6.85
N VAL A 27 -9.10 -17.47 -7.29
CA VAL A 27 -9.07 -16.30 -6.41
C VAL A 27 -10.44 -15.65 -6.41
N ILE A 28 -11.05 -15.53 -5.24
CA ILE A 28 -12.37 -14.90 -5.07
C ILE A 28 -12.17 -13.45 -4.63
N GLY A 29 -12.64 -12.52 -5.44
CA GLY A 29 -12.50 -11.08 -5.27
C GLY A 29 -11.41 -10.48 -6.14
N ALA A 30 -11.79 -9.58 -7.06
CA ALA A 30 -10.90 -8.87 -7.98
C ALA A 30 -10.53 -7.46 -7.48
N GLY A 31 -10.39 -7.28 -6.17
CA GLY A 31 -9.77 -6.11 -5.58
C GLY A 31 -8.23 -6.19 -5.64
N MET A 32 -7.54 -5.22 -5.04
CA MET A 32 -6.08 -5.13 -5.05
C MET A 32 -5.41 -6.43 -4.57
N ALA A 33 -5.84 -6.96 -3.43
CA ALA A 33 -5.26 -8.19 -2.86
C ALA A 33 -5.46 -9.39 -3.81
N GLY A 34 -6.68 -9.58 -4.34
CA GLY A 34 -6.97 -10.72 -5.23
C GLY A 34 -6.19 -10.64 -6.54
N ILE A 35 -6.11 -9.47 -7.16
CA ILE A 35 -5.34 -9.28 -8.39
C ILE A 35 -3.85 -9.54 -8.18
N LEU A 36 -3.27 -9.03 -7.09
CA LEU A 36 -1.84 -9.27 -6.79
C LEU A 36 -1.56 -10.74 -6.45
N THR A 37 -2.50 -11.41 -5.74
CA THR A 37 -2.40 -12.85 -5.47
C THR A 37 -2.45 -13.66 -6.76
N ALA A 38 -3.44 -13.37 -7.62
CA ALA A 38 -3.56 -14.05 -8.92
C ALA A 38 -2.34 -13.80 -9.81
N PHE A 39 -1.82 -12.58 -9.82
CA PHE A 39 -0.60 -12.24 -10.53
C PHE A 39 0.60 -13.05 -10.03
N ALA A 40 0.80 -13.15 -8.72
CA ALA A 40 1.89 -13.94 -8.14
C ALA A 40 1.76 -15.44 -8.46
N LEU A 41 0.55 -15.99 -8.41
CA LEU A 41 0.29 -17.38 -8.80
C LEU A 41 0.57 -17.62 -10.30
N GLN A 42 0.17 -16.70 -11.15
CA GLN A 42 0.44 -16.78 -12.59
C GLN A 42 1.94 -16.70 -12.91
N GLU A 43 2.68 -15.80 -12.25
CA GLU A 43 4.15 -15.72 -12.40
C GLU A 43 4.85 -16.99 -11.87
N ALA A 44 4.22 -17.71 -10.93
CA ALA A 44 4.68 -19.01 -10.46
C ALA A 44 4.30 -20.19 -11.39
N GLY A 45 3.61 -19.92 -12.51
CA GLY A 45 3.21 -20.92 -13.51
C GLY A 45 1.86 -21.58 -13.26
N CYS A 46 1.11 -21.16 -12.23
CA CYS A 46 -0.21 -21.73 -11.94
C CYS A 46 -1.28 -21.24 -12.92
N GLN A 47 -2.17 -22.15 -13.33
CA GLN A 47 -3.42 -21.78 -13.98
C GLN A 47 -4.39 -21.19 -12.96
N VAL A 48 -4.61 -19.89 -13.04
CA VAL A 48 -5.42 -19.16 -12.05
C VAL A 48 -6.61 -18.46 -12.72
N VAL A 49 -7.76 -18.54 -12.05
CA VAL A 49 -8.97 -17.78 -12.41
C VAL A 49 -9.32 -16.84 -11.27
N VAL A 50 -9.67 -15.61 -11.61
CA VAL A 50 -10.19 -14.62 -10.64
C VAL A 50 -11.70 -14.48 -10.87
N LEU A 51 -12.47 -14.66 -9.81
CA LEU A 51 -13.92 -14.46 -9.80
C LEU A 51 -14.28 -13.27 -8.92
N ASP A 52 -15.18 -12.42 -9.39
CA ASP A 52 -15.72 -11.29 -8.62
C ASP A 52 -17.23 -11.20 -8.82
N ALA A 53 -17.95 -10.83 -7.77
CA ALA A 53 -19.40 -10.66 -7.83
C ALA A 53 -19.82 -9.39 -8.60
N GLY A 54 -18.88 -8.47 -8.82
CA GLY A 54 -19.09 -7.21 -9.53
C GLY A 54 -18.05 -7.00 -10.61
N GLN A 55 -17.52 -5.77 -10.69
CA GLN A 55 -16.47 -5.40 -11.63
C GLN A 55 -15.10 -5.43 -10.97
N ILE A 56 -14.06 -5.72 -11.73
CA ILE A 56 -12.67 -5.68 -11.27
C ILE A 56 -12.37 -4.31 -10.65
N GLY A 57 -11.82 -4.31 -9.45
CA GLY A 57 -11.44 -3.10 -8.74
C GLY A 57 -12.60 -2.23 -8.24
N SER A 58 -13.84 -2.65 -8.40
CA SER A 58 -15.03 -1.84 -8.08
C SER A 58 -15.28 -1.59 -6.59
N GLY A 59 -14.65 -2.37 -5.71
CA GLY A 59 -14.79 -2.24 -4.25
C GLY A 59 -13.95 -1.09 -3.67
N GLN A 60 -13.32 -1.36 -2.54
CA GLN A 60 -12.47 -0.37 -1.85
C GLN A 60 -11.25 0.06 -2.67
N THR A 61 -10.77 -0.77 -3.58
CA THR A 61 -9.60 -0.46 -4.42
C THR A 61 -9.73 0.86 -5.15
N ARG A 62 -10.85 1.13 -5.79
CA ARG A 62 -11.09 2.41 -6.50
C ARG A 62 -11.34 3.60 -5.58
N ASN A 63 -11.54 3.38 -4.28
CA ASN A 63 -11.83 4.41 -3.30
C ASN A 63 -10.62 4.77 -2.42
N THR A 64 -9.44 4.29 -2.78
CA THR A 64 -8.19 4.63 -2.10
C THR A 64 -7.62 5.95 -2.59
N THR A 65 -6.65 6.49 -1.86
CA THR A 65 -5.86 7.66 -2.29
C THR A 65 -4.69 7.28 -3.20
N ALA A 66 -4.56 6.00 -3.59
CA ALA A 66 -3.44 5.41 -4.34
C ALA A 66 -2.05 5.66 -3.73
N LYS A 67 -1.97 6.03 -2.47
CA LYS A 67 -0.70 6.16 -1.78
C LYS A 67 -0.18 4.78 -1.37
N ILE A 68 0.97 4.40 -1.90
CA ILE A 68 1.69 3.18 -1.54
C ILE A 68 2.77 3.59 -0.53
N THR A 69 2.68 3.12 0.72
CA THR A 69 3.54 3.61 1.80
C THR A 69 3.67 2.58 2.91
N SER A 70 4.79 2.58 3.60
CA SER A 70 4.97 1.89 4.89
C SER A 70 4.50 2.74 6.08
N GLN A 71 4.10 3.99 5.85
CA GLN A 71 3.64 4.92 6.88
C GLN A 71 2.10 4.89 6.95
N HIS A 72 1.54 4.41 8.07
CA HIS A 72 0.10 4.28 8.32
C HIS A 72 -0.32 5.06 9.59
N GLY A 73 -0.06 6.36 9.64
CA GLY A 73 -0.21 7.17 10.84
C GLY A 73 0.94 6.97 11.81
N MET A 74 0.70 7.23 13.10
CA MET A 74 1.69 7.08 14.19
C MET A 74 1.52 5.71 14.84
N ILE A 75 2.08 4.65 14.23
CA ILE A 75 1.83 3.26 14.65
C ILE A 75 3.07 2.53 15.17
N TYR A 76 4.29 2.95 14.79
CA TYR A 76 5.50 2.19 15.07
C TYR A 76 5.87 2.19 16.54
N GLN A 77 5.72 3.32 17.24
CA GLN A 77 5.86 3.37 18.68
C GLN A 77 4.85 2.41 19.36
N LYS A 78 3.58 2.50 18.98
CA LYS A 78 2.52 1.63 19.51
C LYS A 78 2.80 0.15 19.24
N LEU A 79 3.19 -0.22 18.03
CA LEU A 79 3.51 -1.61 17.68
C LEU A 79 4.68 -2.13 18.54
N THR A 80 5.73 -1.33 18.70
CA THR A 80 6.87 -1.70 19.54
C THR A 80 6.47 -1.91 21.00
N GLN A 81 5.62 -1.05 21.54
CA GLN A 81 5.15 -1.15 22.92
C GLN A 81 4.18 -2.33 23.14
N THR A 82 3.32 -2.63 22.17
CA THR A 82 2.26 -3.63 22.37
C THR A 82 2.63 -5.03 21.90
N LEU A 83 3.44 -5.17 20.86
CA LEU A 83 3.80 -6.45 20.24
C LEU A 83 5.29 -6.80 20.39
N GLY A 84 6.09 -5.86 20.90
CA GLY A 84 7.53 -6.00 21.00
C GLY A 84 8.27 -5.65 19.70
N MET A 85 9.59 -5.50 19.84
CA MET A 85 10.49 -5.00 18.79
C MET A 85 10.52 -5.90 17.56
N ASP A 86 10.50 -7.23 17.75
CA ASP A 86 10.63 -8.19 16.64
C ASP A 86 9.39 -8.22 15.75
N ALA A 87 8.19 -8.24 16.34
CA ALA A 87 6.94 -8.18 15.58
C ALA A 87 6.77 -6.82 14.87
N ALA A 88 7.14 -5.71 15.54
CA ALA A 88 7.13 -4.38 14.93
C ALA A 88 8.11 -4.29 13.75
N ARG A 89 9.30 -4.91 13.86
CA ARG A 89 10.29 -4.97 12.77
C ARG A 89 9.78 -5.79 11.59
N GLN A 90 9.17 -6.95 11.85
CA GLN A 90 8.57 -7.77 10.78
C GLN A 90 7.48 -6.97 10.02
N TYR A 91 6.62 -6.26 10.75
CA TYR A 91 5.60 -5.41 10.15
C TYR A 91 6.23 -4.31 9.27
N ALA A 92 7.23 -3.58 9.77
CA ALA A 92 7.93 -2.54 9.05
C ALA A 92 8.58 -3.06 7.77
N GLN A 93 9.29 -4.19 7.86
CA GLN A 93 9.97 -4.83 6.73
C GLN A 93 8.98 -5.36 5.69
N ALA A 94 7.88 -5.97 6.11
CA ALA A 94 6.84 -6.47 5.20
C ALA A 94 6.24 -5.32 4.38
N ASN A 95 5.87 -4.21 5.03
CA ASN A 95 5.34 -3.04 4.34
C ASN A 95 6.36 -2.41 3.39
N GLN A 96 7.61 -2.26 3.83
CA GLN A 96 8.66 -1.70 2.97
C GLN A 96 8.98 -2.61 1.78
N SER A 97 8.89 -3.92 1.95
CA SER A 97 9.04 -4.87 0.85
C SER A 97 7.87 -4.79 -0.13
N ALA A 98 6.64 -4.59 0.38
CA ALA A 98 5.47 -4.38 -0.48
C ALA A 98 5.59 -3.10 -1.33
N VAL A 99 6.09 -1.99 -0.77
CA VAL A 99 6.34 -0.75 -1.52
C VAL A 99 7.30 -1.03 -2.69
N ARG A 100 8.42 -1.71 -2.43
CA ARG A 100 9.39 -2.09 -3.47
C ARG A 100 8.81 -3.04 -4.52
N ALA A 101 7.95 -3.98 -4.09
CA ALA A 101 7.30 -4.91 -5.01
C ALA A 101 6.35 -4.21 -5.97
N TYR A 102 5.57 -3.22 -5.50
CA TYR A 102 4.74 -2.39 -6.37
C TYR A 102 5.58 -1.66 -7.42
N GLU A 103 6.64 -1.00 -7.01
CA GLU A 103 7.54 -0.30 -7.94
C GLU A 103 8.13 -1.27 -8.98
N ALA A 104 8.57 -2.44 -8.55
CA ALA A 104 9.14 -3.46 -9.43
C ALA A 104 8.11 -3.96 -10.47
N ILE A 105 6.87 -4.25 -10.05
CA ILE A 105 5.80 -4.67 -10.95
C ILE A 105 5.47 -3.57 -11.97
N ILE A 106 5.32 -2.32 -11.52
CA ILE A 106 5.02 -1.18 -12.38
C ILE A 106 6.09 -1.02 -13.46
N LYS A 107 7.37 -1.08 -13.08
CA LYS A 107 8.51 -1.00 -13.99
C LYS A 107 8.59 -2.19 -14.95
N ALA A 108 8.50 -3.41 -14.43
CA ALA A 108 8.63 -4.63 -15.23
C ALA A 108 7.50 -4.82 -16.25
N LYS A 109 6.29 -4.39 -15.89
CA LYS A 109 5.11 -4.50 -16.76
C LYS A 109 4.82 -3.22 -17.54
N HIS A 110 5.66 -2.19 -17.42
CA HIS A 110 5.51 -0.89 -18.09
C HIS A 110 4.12 -0.28 -17.90
N ILE A 111 3.63 -0.30 -16.63
CA ILE A 111 2.29 0.21 -16.31
C ILE A 111 2.34 1.74 -16.31
N ASP A 112 1.59 2.35 -17.22
CA ASP A 112 1.40 3.81 -17.26
C ASP A 112 0.36 4.23 -16.21
N CYS A 113 0.84 4.70 -15.05
CA CYS A 113 -0.01 5.04 -13.91
C CYS A 113 0.51 6.25 -13.11
N ASP A 114 1.31 7.12 -13.73
CA ASP A 114 1.88 8.32 -13.09
C ASP A 114 2.62 8.01 -11.77
N PHE A 115 3.24 6.82 -11.67
CA PHE A 115 3.97 6.43 -10.48
C PHE A 115 5.15 7.35 -10.21
N ALA A 116 5.18 7.92 -9.01
CA ALA A 116 6.27 8.80 -8.58
C ALA A 116 6.66 8.52 -7.14
N VAL A 117 7.96 8.41 -6.89
CA VAL A 117 8.52 8.30 -5.54
C VAL A 117 8.47 9.67 -4.86
N ARG A 118 7.90 9.73 -3.66
CA ARG A 118 7.76 10.95 -2.85
C ARG A 118 7.89 10.63 -1.38
N SER A 119 8.46 11.55 -0.60
CA SER A 119 8.46 11.43 0.86
C SER A 119 7.03 11.53 1.41
N ALA A 120 6.73 10.73 2.43
CA ALA A 120 5.48 10.80 3.18
C ALA A 120 5.69 11.52 4.50
N TYR A 121 4.67 12.24 4.98
CA TYR A 121 4.75 13.02 6.21
C TYR A 121 3.54 12.74 7.11
N VAL A 122 3.80 12.53 8.40
CA VAL A 122 2.79 12.58 9.46
C VAL A 122 3.07 13.81 10.30
N TYR A 123 2.19 14.77 10.25
CA TYR A 123 2.33 16.04 10.98
C TYR A 123 1.36 16.11 12.17
N GLY A 124 1.69 16.94 13.16
CA GLY A 124 0.88 17.08 14.35
C GLY A 124 1.33 18.23 15.25
N ASN A 125 0.65 18.39 16.37
CA ASN A 125 0.87 19.49 17.32
C ASN A 125 1.56 19.06 18.62
N ASP A 126 2.03 17.81 18.71
CA ASP A 126 2.83 17.29 19.80
C ASP A 126 4.20 16.84 19.30
N ALA A 127 5.21 17.68 19.50
CA ALA A 127 6.58 17.42 19.04
C ALA A 127 7.18 16.16 19.70
N ARG A 128 6.84 15.89 20.97
CA ARG A 128 7.34 14.73 21.69
C ARG A 128 6.84 13.43 21.06
N LEU A 129 5.54 13.33 20.82
CA LEU A 129 4.95 12.14 20.19
C LEU A 129 5.51 11.92 18.77
N LEU A 130 5.71 12.98 17.99
CA LEU A 130 6.30 12.88 16.66
C LEU A 130 7.75 12.41 16.70
N GLN A 131 8.54 12.89 17.68
CA GLN A 131 9.93 12.45 17.88
C GLN A 131 10.00 10.98 18.31
N GLU A 132 9.16 10.55 19.24
CA GLU A 132 9.08 9.17 19.71
C GLU A 132 8.71 8.21 18.56
N GLU A 133 7.75 8.59 17.71
CA GLU A 133 7.37 7.82 16.51
C GLU A 133 8.51 7.75 15.49
N ALA A 134 9.18 8.88 15.21
CA ALA A 134 10.32 8.91 14.30
C ALA A 134 11.46 8.01 14.77
N GLN A 135 11.77 8.05 16.07
CA GLN A 135 12.79 7.19 16.68
C GLN A 135 12.39 5.71 16.63
N ALA A 136 11.13 5.39 16.93
CA ALA A 136 10.63 4.03 16.85
C ALA A 136 10.72 3.49 15.41
N ALA A 137 10.24 4.24 14.42
CA ALA A 137 10.32 3.85 13.03
C ALA A 137 11.76 3.67 12.53
N ALA A 138 12.65 4.61 12.86
CA ALA A 138 14.07 4.52 12.53
C ALA A 138 14.76 3.32 13.19
N GLY A 139 14.45 3.02 14.47
CA GLY A 139 14.94 1.84 15.18
C GLY A 139 14.48 0.51 14.59
N LEU A 140 13.40 0.50 13.81
CA LEU A 140 12.91 -0.65 13.05
C LEU A 140 13.52 -0.75 11.63
N GLY A 141 14.40 0.20 11.26
CA GLY A 141 15.10 0.22 9.99
C GLY A 141 14.35 0.97 8.87
N LEU A 142 13.33 1.76 9.19
CA LEU A 142 12.67 2.62 8.22
C LEU A 142 13.44 3.95 8.07
N PRO A 143 13.45 4.56 6.87
CA PRO A 143 14.09 5.86 6.64
C PRO A 143 13.20 6.99 7.17
N ALA A 144 13.03 7.06 8.49
CA ALA A 144 12.16 8.01 9.17
C ALA A 144 12.96 9.02 10.01
N SER A 145 12.53 10.28 10.01
CA SER A 145 13.13 11.35 10.80
C SER A 145 12.07 12.37 11.26
N PHE A 146 12.31 13.01 12.40
CA PHE A 146 11.53 14.17 12.83
C PHE A 146 12.04 15.44 12.13
N VAL A 147 11.11 16.24 11.60
CA VAL A 147 11.41 17.48 10.90
C VAL A 147 10.47 18.60 11.32
N THR A 148 10.99 19.83 11.39
CA THR A 148 10.23 21.03 11.74
C THR A 148 10.12 22.04 10.60
N ASP A 149 11.01 21.92 9.60
CA ASP A 149 11.12 22.85 8.47
C ASP A 149 10.33 22.34 7.24
N GLN A 150 9.03 22.19 7.40
CA GLN A 150 8.17 21.74 6.31
C GLN A 150 7.07 22.77 6.01
N LYS A 151 6.90 23.06 4.71
CA LYS A 151 5.73 23.80 4.21
C LYS A 151 4.49 22.88 4.27
N ILE A 152 3.99 22.65 5.49
CA ILE A 152 2.78 21.85 5.70
C ILE A 152 1.57 22.77 5.53
N PRO A 153 0.51 22.36 4.84
CA PRO A 153 -0.67 23.20 4.58
C PRO A 153 -1.57 23.40 5.82
N ALA A 154 -1.14 22.95 6.99
CA ALA A 154 -1.87 23.06 8.25
C ALA A 154 -0.94 23.51 9.38
N PRO A 155 -1.44 24.18 10.45
CA PRO A 155 -0.65 24.48 11.64
C PRO A 155 -0.14 23.18 12.25
N ALA A 156 1.17 23.04 12.38
CA ALA A 156 1.81 21.89 12.99
C ALA A 156 3.15 22.31 13.60
N VAL A 157 3.58 21.64 14.68
CA VAL A 157 4.87 21.88 15.32
C VAL A 157 6.00 21.10 14.66
N GLY A 158 5.67 20.16 13.80
CA GLY A 158 6.62 19.32 13.05
C GLY A 158 5.94 18.13 12.40
N ALA A 159 6.75 17.25 11.83
CA ALA A 159 6.29 16.03 11.18
C ALA A 159 7.31 14.89 11.34
N VAL A 160 6.82 13.66 11.25
CA VAL A 160 7.64 12.48 10.94
C VAL A 160 7.71 12.37 9.42
N LYS A 161 8.89 12.50 8.86
CA LYS A 161 9.17 12.32 7.44
C LYS A 161 9.65 10.89 7.21
N PHE A 162 9.04 10.20 6.24
CA PHE A 162 9.51 8.92 5.70
C PHE A 162 10.08 9.18 4.31
N GLU A 163 11.37 8.88 4.13
CA GLU A 163 12.03 8.99 2.83
C GLU A 163 11.90 7.69 2.04
N HIS A 164 11.94 7.81 0.71
CA HIS A 164 11.92 6.66 -0.21
C HIS A 164 13.22 6.59 -1.00
#